data_cccf27e2f3fd86b5d5a94958909460d1
#
_entry.id   cccf27e2f3fd86b5d5a94958909460d1
#
_cell.length_a   1.000
_cell.length_b   1.000
_cell.length_c   1.000
_cell.angle_alpha   90.00
_cell.angle_beta   90.00
_cell.angle_gamma   90.00
#
_symmetry.space_group_name_H-M   'P 1'
#
loop_
_entity.id
_entity.type
_entity.pdbx_description
1 polymer ?
#
loop_
_entity_poly.entity_id
_entity_poly.type
_entity_poly.pdbx_seq_one_letter_code
_entity_poly.pdbx_strand_id
1 'polypeptide(L)'
;MAYEAKMMMDYRKQILAEVSTAFLAVEPLQLQAVATRIHGSRRIFSDGLGRSALAMRGLAMRLMQLGFQSCVVGETTAPAFGKGDTLVICTASGSSPILLYHAQLAKKQGGAVVLITGNRQTPVAELADEIIMIPASNKDSAQAERLSIQPMGSLFEQTSQLVCDA
;
A
#
# COMPACT_ATOMS: atom_id res chain seq x y z
N MET A 1 -30.00 -19.10 14.70
CA MET A 1 -28.64 -19.60 15.03
C MET A 1 -28.02 -20.41 13.89
N ALA A 2 -28.57 -21.53 13.42
CA ALA A 2 -27.94 -22.30 12.33
C ALA A 2 -27.93 -21.54 10.97
N TYR A 3 -28.94 -20.75 10.66
CA TYR A 3 -29.01 -19.92 9.44
C TYR A 3 -27.99 -18.79 9.46
N GLU A 4 -27.85 -18.10 10.60
CA GLU A 4 -26.85 -17.04 10.79
C GLU A 4 -25.42 -17.58 10.71
N ALA A 5 -25.15 -18.77 11.29
CA ALA A 5 -23.85 -19.40 11.18
C ALA A 5 -23.49 -19.80 9.74
N LYS A 6 -24.47 -20.25 8.93
CA LYS A 6 -24.26 -20.58 7.51
C LYS A 6 -23.99 -19.33 6.69
N MET A 7 -24.71 -18.23 6.94
CA MET A 7 -24.50 -16.95 6.27
C MET A 7 -23.09 -16.38 6.59
N MET A 8 -22.67 -16.44 7.86
CA MET A 8 -21.33 -16.03 8.28
C MET A 8 -20.22 -16.87 7.62
N MET A 9 -20.45 -18.17 7.44
CA MET A 9 -19.51 -19.04 6.71
C MET A 9 -19.37 -18.62 5.24
N ASP A 10 -20.44 -18.20 4.59
CA ASP A 10 -20.40 -17.75 3.20
C ASP A 10 -19.65 -16.42 3.05
N TYR A 11 -19.82 -15.45 3.94
CA TYR A 11 -19.05 -14.21 3.95
C TYR A 11 -17.55 -14.44 4.07
N ARG A 12 -17.10 -15.33 4.94
CA ARG A 12 -15.68 -15.65 5.08
C ARG A 12 -15.08 -16.21 3.79
N LYS A 13 -15.81 -17.12 3.13
CA LYS A 13 -15.38 -17.67 1.83
C LYS A 13 -15.30 -16.60 0.75
N GLN A 14 -16.30 -15.72 0.70
CA GLN A 14 -16.33 -14.62 -0.26
C GLN A 14 -15.17 -13.64 -0.02
N ILE A 15 -14.91 -13.23 1.22
CA ILE A 15 -13.79 -12.37 1.57
C ILE A 15 -12.46 -13.01 1.14
N LEU A 16 -12.24 -14.30 1.45
CA LEU A 16 -11.01 -14.99 1.04
C LEU A 16 -10.88 -15.07 -0.48
N ALA A 17 -11.98 -15.33 -1.21
CA ALA A 17 -11.97 -15.37 -2.66
C ALA A 17 -11.63 -14.00 -3.28
N GLU A 18 -12.23 -12.92 -2.77
CA GLU A 18 -11.94 -11.56 -3.23
C GLU A 18 -10.47 -11.18 -2.99
N VAL A 19 -9.97 -11.41 -1.76
CA VAL A 19 -8.58 -11.11 -1.41
C VAL A 19 -7.61 -11.95 -2.25
N SER A 20 -7.88 -13.24 -2.44
CA SER A 20 -7.07 -14.11 -3.28
C SER A 20 -7.04 -13.61 -4.73
N THR A 21 -8.21 -13.25 -5.27
CA THR A 21 -8.31 -12.72 -6.64
C THR A 21 -7.52 -11.42 -6.80
N ALA A 22 -7.69 -10.47 -5.88
CA ALA A 22 -7.01 -9.18 -5.93
C ALA A 22 -5.48 -9.33 -5.75
N PHE A 23 -5.05 -10.20 -4.85
CA PHE A 23 -3.63 -10.44 -4.59
C PHE A 23 -2.93 -11.14 -5.76
N LEU A 24 -3.54 -12.18 -6.33
CA LEU A 24 -2.98 -12.92 -7.48
C LEU A 24 -3.02 -12.10 -8.78
N ALA A 25 -3.82 -11.05 -8.86
CA ALA A 25 -3.84 -10.12 -9.99
C ALA A 25 -2.79 -8.98 -9.88
N VAL A 26 -2.01 -8.92 -8.78
CA VAL A 26 -0.86 -8.03 -8.71
C VAL A 26 0.25 -8.56 -9.61
N GLU A 27 0.76 -7.71 -10.49
CA GLU A 27 1.77 -8.08 -11.46
C GLU A 27 3.12 -8.43 -10.79
N PRO A 28 3.67 -9.65 -10.98
CA PRO A 28 4.93 -10.06 -10.33
C PRO A 28 6.11 -9.15 -10.64
N LEU A 29 6.17 -8.58 -11.85
CA LEU A 29 7.24 -7.66 -12.22
C LEU A 29 7.20 -6.34 -11.42
N GLN A 30 6.03 -5.89 -10.99
CA GLN A 30 5.92 -4.73 -10.12
C GLN A 30 6.47 -5.03 -8.72
N LEU A 31 6.19 -6.21 -8.18
CA LEU A 31 6.75 -6.66 -6.90
C LEU A 31 8.27 -6.75 -6.99
N GLN A 32 8.80 -7.37 -8.03
CA GLN A 32 10.24 -7.48 -8.26
C GLN A 32 10.93 -6.12 -8.39
N ALA A 33 10.34 -5.17 -9.12
CA ALA A 33 10.88 -3.82 -9.28
C ALA A 33 10.96 -3.09 -7.93
N VAL A 34 9.88 -3.16 -7.14
CA VAL A 34 9.83 -2.55 -5.80
C VAL A 34 10.81 -3.23 -4.84
N ALA A 35 10.91 -4.56 -4.82
CA ALA A 35 11.88 -5.28 -4.00
C ALA A 35 13.32 -4.87 -4.36
N THR A 36 13.63 -4.76 -5.65
CA THR A 36 14.93 -4.28 -6.13
C THR A 36 15.21 -2.85 -5.66
N ARG A 37 14.22 -1.97 -5.74
CA ARG A 37 14.32 -0.58 -5.25
C ARG A 37 14.60 -0.54 -3.75
N ILE A 38 13.82 -1.29 -2.95
CA ILE A 38 13.99 -1.38 -1.49
C ILE A 38 15.39 -1.89 -1.14
N HIS A 39 15.85 -2.95 -1.82
CA HIS A 39 17.18 -3.53 -1.57
C HIS A 39 18.32 -2.53 -1.85
N GLY A 40 18.18 -1.69 -2.86
CA GLY A 40 19.17 -0.65 -3.20
C GLY A 40 19.05 0.63 -2.39
N SER A 41 18.10 0.73 -1.48
CA SER A 41 17.85 1.96 -0.71
C SER A 41 18.75 2.08 0.50
N ARG A 42 19.21 3.29 0.78
CA ARG A 42 19.95 3.58 2.02
C ARG A 42 19.06 3.41 3.25
N ARG A 43 17.85 3.95 3.20
CA ARG A 43 16.80 3.82 4.22
C ARG A 43 15.44 3.79 3.54
N ILE A 44 14.47 3.16 4.20
CA ILE A 44 13.10 3.04 3.71
C ILE A 44 12.17 3.77 4.70
N PHE A 45 11.35 4.66 4.18
CA PHE A 45 10.31 5.37 4.92
C PHE A 45 8.96 4.87 4.45
N SER A 46 8.12 4.42 5.38
CA SER A 46 6.78 3.91 5.09
C SER A 46 5.73 4.94 5.49
N ASP A 47 4.76 5.19 4.61
CA ASP A 47 3.74 6.21 4.80
C ASP A 47 2.37 5.74 4.30
N GLY A 48 1.32 6.24 4.94
CA GLY A 48 -0.06 5.94 4.61
C GLY A 48 -1.01 6.59 5.62
N LEU A 49 -2.30 6.51 5.35
CA LEU A 49 -3.33 7.04 6.24
C LEU A 49 -4.33 5.96 6.63
N GLY A 50 -4.91 6.07 7.83
CA GLY A 50 -5.91 5.12 8.33
C GLY A 50 -5.37 3.69 8.34
N ARG A 51 -6.15 2.74 7.82
CA ARG A 51 -5.78 1.32 7.81
C ARG A 51 -4.61 1.00 6.87
N SER A 52 -4.42 1.77 5.80
CA SER A 52 -3.21 1.68 4.97
C SER A 52 -1.95 2.04 5.76
N ALA A 53 -2.02 2.99 6.70
CA ALA A 53 -0.91 3.29 7.60
C ALA A 53 -0.55 2.10 8.51
N LEU A 54 -1.53 1.29 8.92
CA LEU A 54 -1.26 0.07 9.71
C LEU A 54 -0.48 -0.96 8.89
N ALA A 55 -0.83 -1.15 7.61
CA ALA A 55 -0.06 -2.01 6.70
C ALA A 55 1.37 -1.49 6.53
N MET A 56 1.54 -0.17 6.36
CA MET A 56 2.86 0.46 6.24
C MET A 56 3.70 0.34 7.51
N ARG A 57 3.10 0.39 8.70
CA ARG A 57 3.80 0.10 9.97
C ARG A 57 4.24 -1.37 10.05
N GLY A 58 3.39 -2.30 9.56
CA GLY A 58 3.74 -3.71 9.41
C GLY A 58 4.93 -3.93 8.48
N LEU A 59 4.92 -3.28 7.31
CA LEU A 59 6.04 -3.29 6.36
C LEU A 59 7.33 -2.74 6.99
N ALA A 60 7.25 -1.59 7.66
CA ALA A 60 8.42 -0.99 8.30
C ALA A 60 9.05 -1.94 9.34
N MET A 61 8.23 -2.59 10.15
CA MET A 61 8.69 -3.58 11.13
C MET A 61 9.31 -4.81 10.42
N ARG A 62 8.69 -5.33 9.36
CA ARG A 62 9.21 -6.47 8.60
C ARG A 62 10.56 -6.15 7.95
N LEU A 63 10.70 -4.99 7.33
CA LEU A 63 11.95 -4.55 6.74
C LEU A 63 13.06 -4.41 7.80
N MET A 64 12.73 -3.86 8.97
CA MET A 64 13.67 -3.78 10.09
C MET A 64 14.12 -5.19 10.55
N GLN A 65 13.19 -6.15 10.66
CA GLN A 65 13.52 -7.55 11.02
C GLN A 65 14.42 -8.23 9.97
N LEU A 66 14.31 -7.83 8.70
CA LEU A 66 15.17 -8.28 7.59
C LEU A 66 16.53 -7.55 7.54
N GLY A 67 16.80 -6.62 8.46
CA GLY A 67 18.08 -5.91 8.56
C GLY A 67 18.14 -4.59 7.80
N PHE A 68 17.03 -4.12 7.21
CA PHE A 68 16.98 -2.81 6.57
C PHE A 68 16.84 -1.67 7.57
N GLN A 69 17.36 -0.50 7.24
CA GLN A 69 17.07 0.73 7.97
C GLN A 69 15.69 1.24 7.56
N SER A 70 14.68 0.91 8.33
CA SER A 70 13.28 1.24 8.05
C SER A 70 12.65 2.05 9.17
N CYS A 71 11.82 3.01 8.82
CA CYS A 71 11.07 3.86 9.75
C CYS A 71 9.71 4.27 9.14
N VAL A 72 8.84 4.79 10.00
CA VAL A 72 7.52 5.29 9.62
C VAL A 72 7.54 6.80 9.61
N VAL A 73 6.97 7.42 8.58
CA VAL A 73 6.83 8.88 8.52
C VAL A 73 5.98 9.38 9.70
N GLY A 74 6.47 10.44 10.36
CA GLY A 74 5.79 11.04 11.52
C GLY A 74 6.15 10.42 12.87
N GLU A 75 6.94 9.34 12.93
CA GLU A 75 7.50 8.86 14.20
C GLU A 75 8.60 9.78 14.70
N THR A 76 8.63 10.01 16.02
CA THR A 76 9.60 10.93 16.68
C THR A 76 11.04 10.51 16.45
N THR A 77 11.30 9.24 16.24
CA THR A 77 12.64 8.69 16.00
C THR A 77 13.01 8.60 14.52
N ALA A 78 12.10 8.99 13.61
CA ALA A 78 12.38 8.98 12.18
C ALA A 78 13.47 10.02 11.84
N PRO A 79 14.56 9.63 11.17
CA PRO A 79 15.61 10.57 10.76
C PRO A 79 15.12 11.45 9.61
N ALA A 80 15.87 12.51 9.30
CA ALA A 80 15.57 13.33 8.13
C ALA A 80 15.73 12.53 6.84
N PHE A 81 14.73 12.61 5.94
CA PHE A 81 14.77 12.00 4.61
C PHE A 81 15.81 12.69 3.72
N GLY A 82 16.50 11.94 2.85
CA GLY A 82 17.52 12.49 1.97
C GLY A 82 17.85 11.61 0.76
N LYS A 83 18.88 12.00 0.04
CA LYS A 83 19.33 11.29 -1.16
C LYS A 83 19.64 9.81 -0.86
N GLY A 84 19.16 8.93 -1.73
CA GLY A 84 19.32 7.47 -1.61
C GLY A 84 18.30 6.81 -0.69
N ASP A 85 17.40 7.57 -0.05
CA ASP A 85 16.27 7.03 0.69
C ASP A 85 15.09 6.76 -0.25
N THR A 86 14.22 5.82 0.13
CA THR A 86 12.98 5.51 -0.57
C THR A 86 11.79 5.73 0.34
N LEU A 87 10.79 6.45 -0.16
CA LEU A 87 9.49 6.62 0.47
C LEU A 87 8.49 5.64 -0.15
N VAL A 88 7.96 4.73 0.66
CA VAL A 88 6.89 3.79 0.26
C VAL A 88 5.56 4.34 0.77
N ILE A 89 4.67 4.69 -0.15
CA ILE A 89 3.33 5.21 0.15
C ILE A 89 2.28 4.16 -0.18
N CYS A 90 1.35 3.92 0.73
CA CYS A 90 0.18 3.09 0.48
C CYS A 90 -1.11 3.92 0.56
N THR A 91 -1.86 3.97 -0.54
CA THR A 91 -3.13 4.70 -0.63
C THR A 91 -4.03 4.15 -1.73
N ALA A 92 -5.26 3.79 -1.40
CA ALA A 92 -6.21 3.26 -2.38
C ALA A 92 -6.57 4.27 -3.47
N SER A 93 -6.90 5.50 -3.09
CA SER A 93 -7.36 6.55 -4.02
C SER A 93 -6.25 7.41 -4.60
N GLY A 94 -5.12 7.56 -3.88
CA GLY A 94 -4.06 8.49 -4.26
C GLY A 94 -4.43 9.97 -4.17
N SER A 95 -5.57 10.31 -3.55
CA SER A 95 -6.12 11.68 -3.53
C SER A 95 -5.71 12.50 -2.31
N SER A 96 -4.96 11.94 -1.36
CA SER A 96 -4.59 12.62 -0.12
C SER A 96 -3.55 13.73 -0.35
N PRO A 97 -3.85 15.00 0.02
CA PRO A 97 -2.90 16.10 -0.13
C PRO A 97 -1.62 15.94 0.69
N ILE A 98 -1.72 15.32 1.88
CA ILE A 98 -0.55 15.12 2.74
C ILE A 98 0.40 14.07 2.16
N LEU A 99 -0.11 12.98 1.58
CA LEU A 99 0.73 11.97 0.92
C LEU A 99 1.36 12.51 -0.36
N LEU A 100 0.63 13.36 -1.11
CA LEU A 100 1.18 14.09 -2.25
C LEU A 100 2.33 15.00 -1.82
N TYR A 101 2.13 15.77 -0.74
CA TYR A 101 3.18 16.64 -0.19
C TYR A 101 4.43 15.86 0.21
N HIS A 102 4.26 14.71 0.89
CA HIS A 102 5.39 13.85 1.28
C HIS A 102 6.12 13.30 0.04
N ALA A 103 5.40 12.88 -1.01
CA ALA A 103 5.99 12.44 -2.27
C ALA A 103 6.81 13.56 -2.94
N GLN A 104 6.25 14.78 -3.02
CA GLN A 104 6.95 15.96 -3.56
C GLN A 104 8.23 16.27 -2.77
N LEU A 105 8.14 16.21 -1.44
CA LEU A 105 9.28 16.45 -0.57
C LEU A 105 10.36 15.38 -0.78
N ALA A 106 10.00 14.11 -0.87
CA ALA A 106 10.92 13.01 -1.14
C ALA A 106 11.66 13.21 -2.47
N LYS A 107 10.95 13.56 -3.54
CA LYS A 107 11.56 13.88 -4.85
C LYS A 107 12.49 15.09 -4.78
N LYS A 108 12.07 16.15 -4.09
CA LYS A 108 12.90 17.36 -3.88
C LYS A 108 14.21 17.06 -3.13
N GLN A 109 14.19 16.10 -2.21
CA GLN A 109 15.37 15.68 -1.45
C GLN A 109 16.25 14.65 -2.20
N GLY A 110 15.90 14.31 -3.45
CA GLY A 110 16.68 13.38 -4.28
C GLY A 110 16.50 11.91 -3.91
N GLY A 111 15.41 11.58 -3.23
CA GLY A 111 15.02 10.20 -2.95
C GLY A 111 14.06 9.62 -3.99
N ALA A 112 13.73 8.34 -3.83
CA ALA A 112 12.77 7.62 -4.65
C ALA A 112 11.41 7.53 -3.96
N VAL A 113 10.34 7.37 -4.77
CA VAL A 113 8.96 7.15 -4.32
C VAL A 113 8.46 5.85 -4.90
N VAL A 114 7.98 4.97 -4.04
CA VAL A 114 7.23 3.75 -4.34
C VAL A 114 5.78 3.96 -3.95
N LEU A 115 4.86 3.59 -4.81
CA LEU A 115 3.43 3.74 -4.55
C LEU A 115 2.72 2.39 -4.63
N ILE A 116 2.00 2.03 -3.57
CA ILE A 116 1.04 0.92 -3.54
C ILE A 116 -0.36 1.55 -3.63
N THR A 117 -1.10 1.31 -4.71
CA THR A 117 -2.35 2.03 -4.96
C THR A 117 -3.39 1.20 -5.72
N GLY A 118 -4.64 1.59 -5.61
CA GLY A 118 -5.74 1.12 -6.47
C GLY A 118 -6.02 2.04 -7.66
N ASN A 119 -5.27 3.16 -7.80
CA ASN A 119 -5.50 4.13 -8.87
C ASN A 119 -4.18 4.73 -9.38
N ARG A 120 -3.89 4.51 -10.67
CA ARG A 120 -2.70 5.08 -11.33
C ARG A 120 -2.89 6.53 -11.81
N GLN A 121 -4.13 6.99 -11.90
CA GLN A 121 -4.45 8.33 -12.43
C GLN A 121 -4.51 9.35 -11.30
N THR A 122 -3.38 9.57 -10.62
CA THR A 122 -3.30 10.46 -9.46
C THR A 122 -2.01 11.25 -9.45
N PRO A 123 -1.99 12.46 -8.87
CA PRO A 123 -0.77 13.25 -8.76
C PRO A 123 0.37 12.55 -7.98
N VAL A 124 0.04 11.66 -7.04
CA VAL A 124 1.05 10.86 -6.33
C VAL A 124 1.68 9.82 -7.27
N ALA A 125 0.87 9.23 -8.16
CA ALA A 125 1.36 8.24 -9.12
C ALA A 125 2.29 8.85 -10.17
N GLU A 126 2.08 10.12 -10.54
CA GLU A 126 2.97 10.86 -11.45
C GLU A 126 4.39 11.08 -10.86
N LEU A 127 4.50 11.08 -9.53
CA LEU A 127 5.79 11.24 -8.82
C LEU A 127 6.47 9.93 -8.50
N ALA A 128 5.75 8.80 -8.63
CA ALA A 128 6.27 7.50 -8.25
C ALA A 128 7.29 6.97 -9.28
N ASP A 129 8.40 6.45 -8.78
CA ASP A 129 9.41 5.75 -9.58
C ASP A 129 9.00 4.30 -9.85
N GLU A 130 8.29 3.69 -8.88
CA GLU A 130 7.74 2.33 -9.00
C GLU A 130 6.32 2.31 -8.44
N ILE A 131 5.45 1.52 -9.06
CA ILE A 131 4.03 1.40 -8.65
C ILE A 131 3.63 -0.07 -8.56
N ILE A 132 3.06 -0.46 -7.43
CA ILE A 132 2.29 -1.70 -7.28
C ILE A 132 0.80 -1.36 -7.39
N MET A 133 0.16 -1.91 -8.42
CA MET A 133 -1.28 -1.78 -8.60
C MET A 133 -2.03 -2.92 -7.92
N ILE A 134 -2.93 -2.59 -7.01
CA ILE A 134 -3.87 -3.52 -6.42
C ILE A 134 -5.24 -3.28 -7.08
N PRO A 135 -5.77 -4.25 -7.83
CA PRO A 135 -7.09 -4.12 -8.47
C PRO A 135 -8.21 -4.26 -7.42
N ALA A 136 -8.46 -3.17 -6.71
CA ALA A 136 -9.54 -3.06 -5.74
C ALA A 136 -10.29 -1.74 -5.94
N SER A 137 -11.60 -1.73 -5.70
CA SER A 137 -12.43 -0.54 -5.91
C SER A 137 -12.03 0.60 -4.98
N ASN A 138 -11.98 1.81 -5.52
CA ASN A 138 -11.88 3.05 -4.76
C ASN A 138 -13.23 3.46 -4.19
N LYS A 139 -13.24 4.08 -3.01
CA LYS A 139 -14.42 4.72 -2.42
C LYS A 139 -15.04 5.80 -3.31
N ASP A 140 -14.21 6.43 -4.15
CA ASP A 140 -14.56 7.60 -4.94
C ASP A 140 -15.09 7.26 -6.34
N SER A 141 -15.12 5.99 -6.73
CA SER A 141 -15.70 5.57 -8.01
C SER A 141 -17.21 5.41 -7.86
N ALA A 142 -17.96 6.49 -8.06
CA ALA A 142 -19.42 6.49 -8.09
C ALA A 142 -20.04 5.56 -9.17
N GLN A 143 -19.22 4.95 -10.02
CA GLN A 143 -19.62 4.09 -11.15
C GLN A 143 -18.87 2.75 -11.21
N ALA A 144 -17.95 2.45 -10.30
CA ALA A 144 -17.36 1.12 -10.26
C ALA A 144 -18.36 0.15 -9.66
N GLU A 145 -18.73 -0.89 -10.40
CA GLU A 145 -19.30 -2.11 -9.84
C GLU A 145 -18.58 -2.43 -8.54
N ARG A 146 -19.32 -2.70 -7.48
CA ARG A 146 -18.71 -3.06 -6.20
C ARG A 146 -17.87 -4.33 -6.41
N LEU A 147 -16.57 -4.16 -6.61
CA LEU A 147 -15.63 -5.27 -6.74
C LEU A 147 -15.53 -6.10 -5.44
N SER A 148 -16.22 -5.70 -4.40
CA SER A 148 -16.16 -6.35 -3.09
C SER A 148 -17.47 -6.22 -2.33
N ILE A 149 -17.84 -7.29 -1.64
CA ILE A 149 -18.91 -7.29 -0.63
C ILE A 149 -18.45 -6.61 0.67
N GLN A 150 -17.17 -6.39 0.82
CA GLN A 150 -16.59 -5.82 2.02
C GLN A 150 -16.83 -4.31 2.10
N PRO A 151 -16.97 -3.74 3.32
CA PRO A 151 -17.21 -2.33 3.46
C PRO A 151 -15.98 -1.48 3.12
N MET A 152 -16.21 -0.30 2.60
CA MET A 152 -15.19 0.74 2.38
C MET A 152 -14.03 0.27 1.51
N GLY A 153 -12.77 0.43 1.96
CA GLY A 153 -11.54 0.02 1.30
C GLY A 153 -10.95 -1.30 1.81
N SER A 154 -11.75 -2.14 2.48
CA SER A 154 -11.24 -3.34 3.18
C SER A 154 -10.50 -4.30 2.25
N LEU A 155 -10.99 -4.52 1.03
CA LEU A 155 -10.31 -5.37 0.06
C LEU A 155 -8.90 -4.85 -0.27
N PHE A 156 -8.78 -3.55 -0.57
CA PHE A 156 -7.48 -2.92 -0.83
C PHE A 156 -6.55 -3.03 0.38
N GLU A 157 -7.07 -2.74 1.58
CA GLU A 157 -6.29 -2.73 2.82
C GLU A 157 -5.74 -4.11 3.19
N GLN A 158 -6.56 -5.16 3.04
CA GLN A 158 -6.16 -6.55 3.29
C GLN A 158 -5.16 -7.03 2.24
N THR A 159 -5.40 -6.72 0.96
CA THR A 159 -4.48 -7.07 -0.12
C THR A 159 -3.16 -6.33 0.03
N SER A 160 -3.17 -5.05 0.44
CA SER A 160 -1.94 -4.29 0.71
C SER A 160 -1.08 -4.96 1.78
N GLN A 161 -1.69 -5.50 2.85
CA GLN A 161 -0.96 -6.21 3.90
C GLN A 161 -0.26 -7.44 3.33
N LEU A 162 -0.93 -8.24 2.50
CA LEU A 162 -0.33 -9.42 1.85
C LEU A 162 0.78 -9.02 0.87
N VAL A 163 0.60 -7.95 0.11
CA VAL A 163 1.61 -7.41 -0.80
C VAL A 163 2.87 -6.97 -0.04
N CYS A 164 2.72 -6.45 1.18
CA CYS A 164 3.87 -6.08 2.02
C CYS A 164 4.66 -7.28 2.55
N ASP A 165 4.08 -8.47 2.57
CA ASP A 165 4.72 -9.71 3.02
C ASP A 165 5.21 -10.59 1.85
N ALA A 166 4.89 -10.25 0.60
CA ALA A 166 5.28 -10.99 -0.60
C ALA A 166 6.61 -10.51 -1.17
#